data_2c972cfa4ae89ec86e279682afdad103
#
_entry.id   2c972cfa4ae89ec86e279682afdad103
#
_cell.length_a   1.000
_cell.length_b   1.000
_cell.length_c   1.000
_cell.angle_alpha   90.00
_cell.angle_beta   90.00
_cell.angle_gamma   90.00
#
_symmetry.space_group_name_H-M   'P 1'
#
loop_
_entity.id
_entity.type
_entity.pdbx_description
1 polymer ?
#
loop_
_entity_poly.entity_id
_entity_poly.type
_entity_poly.pdbx_seq_one_letter_code
_entity_poly.pdbx_strand_id
1 'polypeptide(L)'
;MVLILILIVGVMFLFMGLYIFKNKKFKLGYYLFYFKRIENYYDVNEIKNKDDITNLISMTFIIIGAILVITEFMFFIFKFEDAYLLIPVVGCFIYYIIEMFEINKKLSK
;
A
#
# COMPACT_ATOMS: atom_id res chain seq x y z
N MET A 1 -10.38 15.21 14.24
CA MET A 1 -9.97 13.84 14.64
C MET A 1 -9.76 12.90 13.47
N VAL A 2 -10.70 12.85 12.53
CA VAL A 2 -10.55 11.99 11.33
C VAL A 2 -9.29 12.33 10.55
N LEU A 3 -8.99 13.62 10.39
CA LEU A 3 -7.80 14.08 9.67
C LEU A 3 -6.51 13.56 10.30
N ILE A 4 -6.44 13.57 11.65
CA ILE A 4 -5.25 13.08 12.36
C ILE A 4 -5.09 11.57 12.15
N LEU A 5 -6.19 10.82 12.17
CA LEU A 5 -6.16 9.37 11.93
C LEU A 5 -5.65 9.06 10.53
N ILE A 6 -6.10 9.80 9.53
CA ILE A 6 -5.65 9.61 8.14
C ILE A 6 -4.16 9.94 8.02
N LEU A 7 -3.70 10.98 8.69
CA LEU A 7 -2.28 11.32 8.70
C LEU A 7 -1.44 10.19 9.30
N ILE A 8 -1.87 9.66 10.43
CA ILE A 8 -1.17 8.55 11.09
C ILE A 8 -1.12 7.34 10.17
N VAL A 9 -2.24 6.98 9.55
CA VAL A 9 -2.31 5.85 8.63
C VAL A 9 -1.39 6.08 7.43
N GLY A 10 -1.40 7.29 6.85
CA GLY A 10 -0.53 7.62 5.73
C GLY A 10 0.94 7.48 6.06
N VAL A 11 1.36 7.99 7.22
CA VAL A 11 2.74 7.87 7.68
C VAL A 11 3.11 6.40 7.91
N MET A 12 2.20 5.61 8.49
CA MET A 12 2.43 4.18 8.69
C MET A 12 2.64 3.46 7.36
N PHE A 13 1.82 3.75 6.35
CA PHE A 13 1.99 3.16 5.03
C PHE A 13 3.34 3.54 4.40
N LEU A 14 3.75 4.80 4.55
CA LEU A 14 5.05 5.24 4.05
C LEU A 14 6.20 4.46 4.70
N PHE A 15 6.18 4.34 6.01
CA PHE A 15 7.22 3.60 6.72
C PHE A 15 7.23 2.12 6.34
N MET A 16 6.06 1.49 6.27
CA MET A 16 5.96 0.09 5.87
C MET A 16 6.49 -0.13 4.46
N GLY A 17 6.11 0.75 3.52
CA GLY A 17 6.57 0.66 2.14
C GLY A 17 8.09 0.82 2.04
N LEU A 18 8.64 1.82 2.71
CA LEU A 18 10.08 2.05 2.73
C LEU A 18 10.84 0.88 3.36
N TYR A 19 10.32 0.34 4.46
CA TYR A 19 10.94 -0.79 5.14
C TYR A 19 10.97 -2.02 4.23
N ILE A 20 9.85 -2.35 3.59
CA ILE A 20 9.76 -3.49 2.69
C ILE A 20 10.68 -3.29 1.48
N PHE A 21 10.71 -2.10 0.91
CA PHE A 21 11.53 -1.78 -0.25
C PHE A 21 13.03 -1.91 0.08
N LYS A 22 13.43 -1.33 1.21
CA LYS A 22 14.83 -1.31 1.61
C LYS A 22 15.36 -2.69 1.95
N ASN A 23 14.58 -3.50 2.66
CA ASN A 23 15.01 -4.80 3.17
C ASN A 23 14.58 -5.96 2.28
N LYS A 24 13.81 -5.68 1.22
CA LYS A 24 13.33 -6.70 0.29
C LYS A 24 12.61 -7.85 1.00
N LYS A 25 11.75 -7.52 1.96
CA LYS A 25 11.01 -8.49 2.77
C LYS A 25 9.75 -8.98 2.04
N PHE A 26 9.92 -9.92 1.12
CA PHE A 26 8.83 -10.43 0.31
C PHE A 26 7.68 -11.02 1.14
N LYS A 27 8.03 -11.90 2.08
CA LYS A 27 7.03 -12.57 2.93
C LYS A 27 6.26 -11.57 3.78
N LEU A 28 6.97 -10.64 4.39
CA LEU A 28 6.34 -9.61 5.21
C LEU A 28 5.47 -8.68 4.36
N GLY A 29 5.94 -8.28 3.19
CA GLY A 29 5.17 -7.44 2.28
C GLY A 29 3.88 -8.11 1.85
N TYR A 30 3.97 -9.37 1.45
CA TYR A 30 2.78 -10.12 1.07
C TYR A 30 1.80 -10.26 2.23
N TYR A 31 2.30 -10.57 3.43
CA TYR A 31 1.47 -10.69 4.61
C TYR A 31 0.71 -9.39 4.91
N LEU A 32 1.41 -8.28 4.89
CA LEU A 32 0.79 -6.98 5.16
C LEU A 32 -0.18 -6.56 4.07
N PHE A 33 0.13 -6.89 2.81
CA PHE A 33 -0.68 -6.48 1.67
C PHE A 33 -1.98 -7.27 1.58
N TYR A 34 -1.90 -8.59 1.75
CA TYR A 34 -3.05 -9.49 1.62
C TYR A 34 -3.63 -9.95 2.95
N PHE A 35 -2.95 -9.66 4.06
CA PHE A 35 -3.30 -10.16 5.39
C PHE A 35 -3.31 -11.70 5.46
N LYS A 36 -2.46 -12.33 4.65
CA LYS A 36 -2.34 -13.78 4.55
C LYS A 36 -0.88 -14.16 4.38
N ARG A 37 -0.53 -15.37 4.85
CA ARG A 37 0.81 -15.89 4.61
C ARG A 37 0.88 -16.53 3.22
N ILE A 38 1.86 -16.12 2.44
CA ILE A 38 2.04 -16.66 1.09
C ILE A 38 2.34 -18.16 1.12
N GLU A 39 3.00 -18.62 2.16
CA GLU A 39 3.38 -20.04 2.30
C GLU A 39 2.19 -20.99 2.31
N ASN A 40 1.00 -20.51 2.68
CA ASN A 40 -0.23 -21.31 2.69
C ASN A 40 -0.79 -21.54 1.29
N TYR A 41 -0.36 -20.76 0.30
CA TYR A 41 -0.94 -20.77 -1.06
C TYR A 41 0.07 -21.10 -2.13
N TYR A 42 1.33 -20.72 -1.93
CA TYR A 42 2.38 -20.84 -2.94
C TYR A 42 3.67 -21.32 -2.28
N ASP A 43 4.46 -22.07 -3.06
CA ASP A 43 5.83 -22.38 -2.66
C ASP A 43 6.70 -21.16 -2.96
N VAL A 44 7.17 -20.48 -1.91
CA VAL A 44 7.95 -19.26 -2.04
C VAL A 44 9.23 -19.48 -2.86
N ASN A 45 9.82 -20.65 -2.75
CA ASN A 45 11.05 -20.97 -3.48
C ASN A 45 10.85 -21.06 -4.99
N GLU A 46 9.63 -21.36 -5.45
CA GLU A 46 9.31 -21.46 -6.86
C GLU A 46 8.92 -20.15 -7.52
N ILE A 47 8.68 -19.10 -6.71
CA ILE A 47 8.29 -17.81 -7.25
C ILE A 47 9.51 -17.11 -7.82
N LYS A 48 9.50 -16.91 -9.16
CA LYS A 48 10.64 -16.30 -9.85
C LYS A 48 10.69 -14.79 -9.76
N ASN A 49 9.54 -14.14 -9.56
CA ASN A 49 9.41 -12.69 -9.61
C ASN A 49 9.30 -12.05 -8.22
N LYS A 50 9.95 -12.66 -7.20
CA LYS A 50 9.86 -12.17 -5.83
C LYS A 50 10.24 -10.70 -5.68
N ASP A 51 11.37 -10.30 -6.30
CA ASP A 51 11.85 -8.94 -6.17
C ASP A 51 10.90 -7.94 -6.83
N ASP A 52 10.38 -8.28 -8.02
CA ASP A 52 9.43 -7.42 -8.71
C ASP A 52 8.14 -7.27 -7.92
N ILE A 53 7.63 -8.38 -7.36
CA ILE A 53 6.41 -8.36 -6.54
C ILE A 53 6.65 -7.56 -5.26
N THR A 54 7.80 -7.72 -4.61
CA THR A 54 8.15 -6.96 -3.43
C THR A 54 8.21 -5.48 -3.73
N ASN A 55 8.82 -5.10 -4.85
CA ASN A 55 8.89 -3.71 -5.27
C ASN A 55 7.51 -3.13 -5.54
N LEU A 56 6.62 -3.88 -6.20
CA LEU A 56 5.25 -3.43 -6.46
C LEU A 56 4.49 -3.21 -5.16
N ILE A 57 4.58 -4.14 -4.22
CA ILE A 57 3.91 -4.01 -2.92
C ILE A 57 4.41 -2.78 -2.17
N SER A 58 5.74 -2.61 -2.10
CA SER A 58 6.33 -1.48 -1.38
C SER A 58 5.96 -0.15 -2.03
N MET A 59 6.00 -0.08 -3.36
CA MET A 59 5.60 1.14 -4.09
C MET A 59 4.13 1.47 -3.87
N THR A 60 3.26 0.46 -3.84
CA THR A 60 1.84 0.66 -3.57
C THR A 60 1.64 1.31 -2.20
N PHE A 61 2.31 0.79 -1.17
CA PHE A 61 2.24 1.37 0.17
C PHE A 61 2.78 2.80 0.20
N ILE A 62 3.92 3.05 -0.46
CA ILE A 62 4.52 4.38 -0.50
C ILE A 62 3.59 5.38 -1.18
N ILE A 63 3.03 5.00 -2.33
CA ILE A 63 2.14 5.89 -3.09
C ILE A 63 0.88 6.20 -2.31
N ILE A 64 0.24 5.18 -1.72
CA ILE A 64 -0.96 5.38 -0.92
C ILE A 64 -0.66 6.29 0.28
N GLY A 65 0.44 6.03 0.99
CA GLY A 65 0.84 6.85 2.11
C GLY A 65 1.11 8.30 1.71
N ALA A 66 1.80 8.50 0.58
CA ALA A 66 2.09 9.84 0.09
C ALA A 66 0.81 10.59 -0.28
N ILE A 67 -0.13 9.93 -0.94
CA ILE A 67 -1.42 10.54 -1.30
C ILE A 67 -2.18 10.98 -0.05
N LEU A 68 -2.22 10.11 0.97
CA LEU A 68 -2.92 10.42 2.21
C LEU A 68 -2.28 11.61 2.94
N VAL A 69 -0.95 11.65 3.02
CA VAL A 69 -0.23 12.74 3.67
C VAL A 69 -0.44 14.06 2.93
N ILE A 70 -0.33 14.04 1.60
CA ILE A 70 -0.56 15.24 0.78
C ILE A 70 -1.99 15.74 0.95
N THR A 71 -2.97 14.83 0.98
CA THR A 71 -4.37 15.17 1.20
C THR A 71 -4.56 15.90 2.54
N GLU A 72 -3.90 15.41 3.60
CA GLU A 72 -3.96 16.04 4.91
C GLU A 72 -3.44 17.48 4.86
N PHE A 73 -2.29 17.69 4.22
CA PHE A 73 -1.74 19.04 4.10
C PHE A 73 -2.67 19.96 3.31
N MET A 74 -3.28 19.49 2.24
CA MET A 74 -4.23 20.28 1.47
C MET A 74 -5.46 20.65 2.28
N PHE A 75 -5.98 19.70 3.05
CA PHE A 75 -7.14 19.97 3.92
C PHE A 75 -6.80 20.98 5.01
N PHE A 76 -5.58 20.90 5.55
CA PHE A 76 -5.13 21.83 6.57
C PHE A 76 -5.00 23.25 6.02
N ILE A 77 -4.45 23.39 4.81
CA ILE A 77 -4.19 24.70 4.19
C ILE A 77 -5.49 25.31 3.66
N PHE A 78 -6.29 24.54 2.92
CA PHE A 78 -7.47 25.04 2.21
C PHE A 78 -8.77 24.86 2.99
N LYS A 79 -8.73 24.14 4.09
CA LYS A 79 -9.90 23.89 4.96
C LYS A 79 -11.11 23.33 4.20
N PHE A 80 -10.89 22.29 3.41
CA PHE A 80 -11.96 21.61 2.70
C PHE A 80 -12.90 20.91 3.69
N GLU A 81 -14.14 20.70 3.26
CA GLU A 81 -15.10 19.93 4.04
C GLU A 81 -14.68 18.46 4.12
N ASP A 82 -15.03 17.80 5.23
CA ASP A 82 -14.66 16.41 5.47
C ASP A 82 -15.19 15.46 4.38
N ALA A 83 -16.31 15.80 3.74
CA ALA A 83 -16.88 14.99 2.68
C ALA A 83 -15.91 14.80 1.50
N TYR A 84 -15.04 15.76 1.25
CA TYR A 84 -14.06 15.67 0.17
C TYR A 84 -12.96 14.64 0.43
N LEU A 85 -12.82 14.18 1.67
CA LEU A 85 -11.88 13.10 2.00
C LEU A 85 -12.24 11.79 1.31
N LEU A 86 -13.50 11.57 0.97
CA LEU A 86 -13.92 10.35 0.29
C LEU A 86 -13.25 10.18 -1.06
N ILE A 87 -12.96 11.28 -1.77
CA ILE A 87 -12.37 11.22 -3.11
C ILE A 87 -10.99 10.55 -3.09
N PRO A 88 -10.00 11.03 -2.30
CA PRO A 88 -8.70 10.39 -2.26
C PRO A 88 -8.73 9.00 -1.62
N VAL A 89 -9.59 8.78 -0.64
CA VAL A 89 -9.72 7.47 0.02
C VAL A 89 -10.24 6.44 -0.97
N VAL A 90 -11.29 6.76 -1.72
CA VAL A 90 -11.83 5.86 -2.75
C VAL A 90 -10.79 5.62 -3.84
N GLY A 91 -10.08 6.65 -4.26
CA GLY A 91 -9.00 6.52 -5.23
C GLY A 91 -7.91 5.56 -4.76
N CYS A 92 -7.52 5.64 -3.49
CA CYS A 92 -6.54 4.73 -2.91
C CYS A 92 -7.06 3.29 -2.91
N PHE A 93 -8.34 3.06 -2.58
CA PHE A 93 -8.93 1.72 -2.64
C PHE A 93 -8.89 1.15 -4.05
N ILE A 94 -9.27 1.93 -5.04
CA ILE A 94 -9.25 1.49 -6.43
C ILE A 94 -7.83 1.13 -6.85
N TYR A 95 -6.86 1.97 -6.54
CA TYR A 95 -5.45 1.72 -6.84
C TYR A 95 -4.97 0.43 -6.17
N TYR A 96 -5.32 0.23 -4.91
CA TYR A 96 -4.95 -0.97 -4.16
C TYR A 96 -5.50 -2.23 -4.83
N ILE A 97 -6.76 -2.21 -5.25
CA ILE A 97 -7.40 -3.36 -5.91
C ILE A 97 -6.72 -3.65 -7.25
N ILE A 98 -6.41 -2.62 -8.04
CA ILE A 98 -5.72 -2.80 -9.33
C ILE A 98 -4.36 -3.46 -9.12
N GLU A 99 -3.59 -3.00 -8.12
CA GLU A 99 -2.28 -3.57 -7.83
C GLU A 99 -2.39 -5.01 -7.31
N MET A 100 -3.45 -5.32 -6.54
CA MET A 100 -3.70 -6.70 -6.11
C MET A 100 -3.87 -7.64 -7.32
N PHE A 101 -4.64 -7.22 -8.32
CA PHE A 101 -4.83 -8.04 -9.53
C PHE A 101 -3.52 -8.22 -10.29
N GLU A 102 -2.71 -7.18 -10.42
CA GLU A 102 -1.42 -7.29 -11.11
C GLU A 102 -0.46 -8.22 -10.39
N ILE A 103 -0.40 -8.13 -9.06
CA ILE A 103 0.45 -9.00 -8.25
C ILE A 103 0.00 -10.45 -8.38
N ASN A 104 -1.32 -10.70 -8.36
CA ASN A 104 -1.86 -12.04 -8.53
C ASN A 104 -1.50 -12.63 -9.88
N LYS A 105 -1.53 -11.82 -10.94
CA LYS A 105 -1.10 -12.27 -12.27
C LYS A 105 0.36 -12.70 -12.28
N LYS A 106 1.22 -11.95 -11.60
CA LYS A 106 2.64 -12.28 -11.52
C LYS A 106 2.90 -13.52 -10.69
N LEU A 107 2.11 -13.71 -9.62
CA LEU A 107 2.23 -14.88 -8.76
C LEU A 107 1.79 -16.16 -9.49
N SER A 108 0.78 -16.07 -10.33
CA SER A 108 0.23 -17.24 -11.01
C SER A 108 1.10 -17.74 -12.18
N LYS A 109 2.09 -16.99 -12.54
CA LYS A 109 3.07 -17.38 -13.55
C LYS A 109 4.35 -17.88 -12.90
#